data_321cca0022c905d418ba52974006329a
#
_entry.id   321cca0022c905d418ba52974006329a
#
_cell.length_a   1.000
_cell.length_b   1.000
_cell.length_c   1.000
_cell.angle_alpha   90.00
_cell.angle_beta   90.00
_cell.angle_gamma   90.00
#
_symmetry.space_group_name_H-M   'P 1'
#
loop_
_entity.id
_entity.type
_entity.pdbx_description
1 polymer ?
#
loop_
_entity_poly.entity_id
_entity_poly.type
_entity_poly.pdbx_seq_one_letter_code
_entity_poly.pdbx_strand_id
1 'polypeptide(L)'
;MLSLFVAAMDSTVVGTALPTIARDLGEFQLYPWVFSGYLITATTTVPIWGRLADRYGRRRVLLMGIAIFVIASMLCAASPGMAALIAFRTLQGVGAGCIQPVVFTLVGDIFPLPQRARLQGFFSSMWAVAAVIGPALGAVFVSTIGWRWIFLINLPIGLVAGALIFSHRERRPAAVVDAGIDVRSVILLTAGIGLLLWGLGTGSHSATPVWWAIGIGAAMLAAFGLVETRSRRPLLPLDLLRNPVIGPAVLVGAIGGTVMFGVTAYVPLYVQQVLGGTPYAAGVAVGAMSIGWPVTSTASGLMLVRVGYQRLVLAGALALVAGSLTLALAPATLGAFWMTAGSLVIGCGMGLFTAPLLIVIQASVAWNRRGAATALNQFSRTIGGAIGVSLMGVLLQLFLGSAHDPLAAHAQLAAGLRADFTVITGLAACVLAVSLVILRTSRGARVPESLERQTAS
;
A
#
# COMPACT_ATOMS: atom_id res chain seq x y z
N MET A 1 -15.30 -6.78 4.45
CA MET A 1 -14.73 -5.84 5.43
C MET A 1 -13.85 -6.53 6.45
N LEU A 2 -14.32 -7.58 7.14
CA LEU A 2 -13.51 -8.32 8.12
C LEU A 2 -12.16 -8.82 7.56
N SER A 3 -12.12 -9.32 6.33
CA SER A 3 -10.87 -9.77 5.70
C SER A 3 -9.84 -8.65 5.50
N LEU A 4 -10.30 -7.44 5.15
CA LEU A 4 -9.43 -6.27 5.06
C LEU A 4 -8.92 -5.82 6.43
N PHE A 5 -9.79 -5.84 7.43
CA PHE A 5 -9.42 -5.50 8.81
C PHE A 5 -8.34 -6.45 9.34
N VAL A 6 -8.49 -7.76 9.13
CA VAL A 6 -7.48 -8.76 9.54
C VAL A 6 -6.12 -8.48 8.90
N ALA A 7 -6.09 -8.25 7.59
CA ALA A 7 -4.83 -7.99 6.89
C ALA A 7 -4.18 -6.67 7.34
N ALA A 8 -4.98 -5.63 7.59
CA ALA A 8 -4.51 -4.35 8.10
C ALA A 8 -4.00 -4.46 9.55
N MET A 9 -4.74 -5.15 10.40
CA MET A 9 -4.38 -5.38 11.81
C MET A 9 -3.09 -6.20 11.91
N ASP A 10 -2.96 -7.29 11.16
CA ASP A 10 -1.75 -8.12 11.14
C ASP A 10 -0.49 -7.31 10.84
N SER A 11 -0.55 -6.42 9.85
CA SER A 11 0.58 -5.58 9.48
C SER A 11 1.02 -4.60 10.58
N THR A 12 0.09 -4.14 11.42
CA THR A 12 0.36 -3.16 12.49
C THR A 12 0.72 -3.81 13.82
N VAL A 13 0.04 -4.91 14.17
CA VAL A 13 0.27 -5.66 15.43
C VAL A 13 1.64 -6.30 15.44
N VAL A 14 2.08 -6.92 14.33
CA VAL A 14 3.38 -7.59 14.24
C VAL A 14 4.52 -6.60 14.44
N GLY A 15 4.41 -5.37 13.93
CA GLY A 15 5.45 -4.34 14.08
C GLY A 15 5.79 -4.04 15.55
N THR A 16 4.80 -4.03 16.43
CA THR A 16 4.99 -3.77 17.87
C THR A 16 5.55 -4.96 18.65
N ALA A 17 5.30 -6.18 18.20
CA ALA A 17 5.75 -7.41 18.84
C ALA A 17 7.13 -7.87 18.37
N LEU A 18 7.58 -7.40 17.21
CA LEU A 18 8.83 -7.84 16.59
C LEU A 18 10.06 -7.82 17.53
N PRO A 19 10.28 -6.79 18.37
CA PRO A 19 11.41 -6.81 19.32
C PRO A 19 11.36 -7.96 20.31
N THR A 20 10.16 -8.31 20.80
CA THR A 20 9.97 -9.46 21.72
C THR A 20 10.14 -10.79 21.00
N ILE A 21 9.60 -10.92 19.78
CA ILE A 21 9.77 -12.10 18.93
C ILE A 21 11.26 -12.35 18.67
N ALA A 22 12.02 -11.30 18.32
CA ALA A 22 13.45 -11.41 18.06
C ALA A 22 14.25 -11.79 19.31
N ARG A 23 13.79 -11.39 20.49
CA ARG A 23 14.41 -11.81 21.77
C ARG A 23 14.15 -13.28 22.07
N ASP A 24 12.91 -13.75 21.84
CA ASP A 24 12.51 -15.11 22.14
C ASP A 24 13.07 -16.14 21.15
N LEU A 25 13.10 -15.82 19.86
CA LEU A 25 13.55 -16.73 18.81
C LEU A 25 15.05 -16.61 18.49
N GLY A 26 15.74 -15.57 19.01
CA GLY A 26 17.12 -15.27 18.67
C GLY A 26 17.29 -14.69 17.26
N GLU A 27 18.54 -14.68 16.76
CA GLU A 27 18.89 -14.25 15.38
C GLU A 27 18.39 -12.84 15.02
N PHE A 28 18.68 -11.88 15.88
CA PHE A 28 18.23 -10.47 15.74
C PHE A 28 18.58 -9.86 14.37
N GLN A 29 19.64 -10.34 13.72
CA GLN A 29 20.03 -9.89 12.37
C GLN A 29 18.96 -10.19 11.32
N LEU A 30 18.14 -11.22 11.51
CA LEU A 30 17.06 -11.60 10.61
C LEU A 30 15.75 -10.83 10.85
N TYR A 31 15.67 -10.05 11.93
CA TYR A 31 14.52 -9.26 12.33
C TYR A 31 13.82 -8.49 11.19
N PRO A 32 14.52 -7.74 10.31
CA PRO A 32 13.87 -6.98 9.25
C PRO A 32 13.15 -7.88 8.23
N TRP A 33 13.62 -9.12 8.05
CA TRP A 33 13.06 -10.03 7.06
C TRP A 33 11.66 -10.56 7.40
N VAL A 34 11.29 -10.58 8.68
CA VAL A 34 9.94 -10.94 9.11
C VAL A 34 8.90 -10.01 8.49
N PHE A 35 9.23 -8.74 8.36
CA PHE A 35 8.37 -7.73 7.75
C PHE A 35 8.56 -7.65 6.22
N SER A 36 9.82 -7.61 5.76
CA SER A 36 10.15 -7.47 4.34
C SER A 36 9.68 -8.65 3.50
N GLY A 37 9.85 -9.89 3.97
CA GLY A 37 9.40 -11.10 3.29
C GLY A 37 7.88 -11.09 3.05
N TYR A 38 7.12 -10.70 4.07
CA TYR A 38 5.68 -10.52 3.96
C TYR A 38 5.31 -9.43 2.92
N LEU A 39 5.94 -8.26 3.00
CA LEU A 39 5.63 -7.15 2.08
C LEU A 39 5.96 -7.46 0.63
N ILE A 40 7.12 -8.10 0.39
CA ILE A 40 7.53 -8.49 -0.97
C ILE A 40 6.47 -9.39 -1.58
N THR A 41 6.08 -10.46 -0.89
CA THR A 41 5.09 -11.39 -1.44
C THR A 41 3.69 -10.82 -1.46
N ALA A 42 3.28 -10.05 -0.46
CA ALA A 42 2.00 -9.35 -0.48
C ALA A 42 1.88 -8.39 -1.67
N THR A 43 2.99 -7.73 -2.07
CA THR A 43 3.00 -6.80 -3.21
C THR A 43 3.05 -7.54 -4.54
N THR A 44 3.97 -8.50 -4.69
CA THR A 44 4.24 -9.15 -5.98
C THR A 44 3.13 -10.11 -6.41
N THR A 45 2.36 -10.64 -5.46
CA THR A 45 1.23 -11.55 -5.76
C THR A 45 -0.07 -10.82 -6.10
N VAL A 46 -0.18 -9.51 -5.86
CA VAL A 46 -1.37 -8.70 -6.21
C VAL A 46 -1.82 -8.90 -7.66
N PRO A 47 -0.94 -8.79 -8.68
CA PRO A 47 -1.34 -8.98 -10.07
C PRO A 47 -1.80 -10.41 -10.37
N ILE A 48 -1.18 -11.40 -9.73
CA ILE A 48 -1.55 -12.82 -9.86
C ILE A 48 -2.99 -13.03 -9.39
N TRP A 49 -3.31 -12.53 -8.20
CA TRP A 49 -4.64 -12.66 -7.61
C TRP A 49 -5.71 -11.90 -8.39
N GLY A 50 -5.37 -10.71 -8.92
CA GLY A 50 -6.28 -9.95 -9.79
C GLY A 50 -6.69 -10.76 -11.01
N ARG A 51 -5.72 -11.42 -11.66
CA ARG A 51 -5.95 -12.26 -12.83
C ARG A 51 -6.70 -13.55 -12.50
N LEU A 52 -6.34 -14.22 -11.40
CA LEU A 52 -7.05 -15.40 -10.91
C LEU A 52 -8.50 -15.07 -10.58
N ALA A 53 -8.77 -13.89 -10.00
CA ALA A 53 -10.12 -13.44 -9.67
C ALA A 53 -10.98 -13.22 -10.92
N ASP A 54 -10.40 -12.70 -12.00
CA ASP A 54 -11.11 -12.55 -13.28
C ASP A 54 -11.40 -13.90 -13.93
N ARG A 55 -10.53 -14.91 -13.74
CA ARG A 55 -10.69 -16.27 -14.31
C ARG A 55 -11.62 -17.18 -13.52
N TYR A 56 -11.36 -17.31 -12.22
CA TYR A 56 -12.02 -18.32 -11.36
C TYR A 56 -13.19 -17.76 -10.54
N GLY A 57 -13.46 -16.45 -10.65
CA GLY A 57 -14.46 -15.74 -9.85
C GLY A 57 -13.89 -15.17 -8.55
N ARG A 58 -14.42 -14.02 -8.17
CA ARG A 58 -13.89 -13.22 -7.04
C ARG A 58 -14.07 -13.95 -5.72
N ARG A 59 -15.22 -14.60 -5.54
CA ARG A 59 -15.55 -15.34 -4.31
C ARG A 59 -14.58 -16.48 -4.04
N ARG A 60 -14.35 -17.35 -5.03
CA ARG A 60 -13.45 -18.50 -4.88
C ARG A 60 -12.04 -18.08 -4.58
N VAL A 61 -11.54 -17.10 -5.33
CA VAL A 61 -10.18 -16.58 -5.17
C VAL A 61 -9.99 -15.89 -3.83
N LEU A 62 -10.98 -15.12 -3.37
CA LEU A 62 -10.92 -14.48 -2.05
C LEU A 62 -10.90 -15.51 -0.92
N LEU A 63 -11.70 -16.59 -1.02
CA LEU A 63 -11.66 -17.70 -0.05
C LEU A 63 -10.30 -18.40 -0.02
N MET A 64 -9.68 -18.62 -1.19
CA MET A 64 -8.32 -19.18 -1.28
C MET A 64 -7.31 -18.25 -0.60
N GLY A 65 -7.36 -16.95 -0.88
CA GLY A 65 -6.45 -15.95 -0.27
C GLY A 65 -6.61 -15.92 1.26
N ILE A 66 -7.84 -15.92 1.77
CA ILE A 66 -8.11 -15.96 3.22
C ILE A 66 -7.61 -17.28 3.83
N ALA A 67 -7.83 -18.41 3.17
CA ALA A 67 -7.35 -19.71 3.66
C ALA A 67 -5.82 -19.75 3.75
N ILE A 68 -5.11 -19.31 2.71
CA ILE A 68 -3.64 -19.23 2.72
C ILE A 68 -3.18 -18.30 3.85
N PHE A 69 -3.80 -17.13 4.01
CA PHE A 69 -3.46 -16.15 5.04
C PHE A 69 -3.62 -16.75 6.45
N VAL A 70 -4.75 -17.40 6.72
CA VAL A 70 -5.05 -18.00 8.03
C VAL A 70 -4.14 -19.18 8.33
N ILE A 71 -3.96 -20.09 7.38
CA ILE A 71 -3.07 -21.25 7.55
C ILE A 71 -1.63 -20.78 7.82
N ALA A 72 -1.12 -19.85 7.02
CA ALA A 72 0.20 -19.28 7.23
C ALA A 72 0.32 -18.56 8.57
N SER A 73 -0.74 -17.89 9.03
CA SER A 73 -0.77 -17.28 10.36
C SER A 73 -0.65 -18.31 11.48
N MET A 74 -1.33 -19.47 11.36
CA MET A 74 -1.18 -20.58 12.32
C MET A 74 0.26 -21.12 12.32
N LEU A 75 0.86 -21.26 11.15
CA LEU A 75 2.27 -21.67 11.03
C LEU A 75 3.23 -20.63 11.65
N CYS A 76 2.96 -19.32 11.50
CA CYS A 76 3.70 -18.27 12.19
C CYS A 76 3.61 -18.42 13.73
N ALA A 77 2.43 -18.70 14.26
CA ALA A 77 2.26 -18.94 15.68
C ALA A 77 3.01 -20.19 16.19
N ALA A 78 3.12 -21.21 15.36
CA ALA A 78 3.82 -22.46 15.66
C ALA A 78 5.33 -22.43 15.32
N SER A 79 5.87 -21.29 14.87
CA SER A 79 7.25 -21.21 14.40
C SER A 79 8.27 -21.56 15.51
N PRO A 80 9.23 -22.47 15.23
CA PRO A 80 10.26 -22.89 16.20
C PRO A 80 11.48 -21.96 16.21
N GLY A 81 11.65 -21.09 15.20
CA GLY A 81 12.79 -20.18 15.07
C GLY A 81 12.53 -19.07 14.06
N MET A 82 13.45 -18.10 13.97
CA MET A 82 13.31 -16.91 13.16
C MET A 82 13.21 -17.22 11.65
N ALA A 83 14.04 -18.13 11.14
CA ALA A 83 14.00 -18.53 9.73
C ALA A 83 12.66 -19.16 9.33
N ALA A 84 12.07 -20.01 10.19
CA ALA A 84 10.75 -20.58 9.96
C ALA A 84 9.66 -19.50 10.00
N LEU A 85 9.73 -18.55 10.94
CA LEU A 85 8.82 -17.43 11.01
C LEU A 85 8.86 -16.59 9.73
N ILE A 86 10.04 -16.27 9.20
CA ILE A 86 10.21 -15.54 7.95
C ILE A 86 9.57 -16.29 6.78
N ALA A 87 9.81 -17.60 6.66
CA ALA A 87 9.21 -18.43 5.61
C ALA A 87 7.68 -18.42 5.70
N PHE A 88 7.12 -18.58 6.90
CA PHE A 88 5.67 -18.55 7.10
C PHE A 88 5.06 -17.16 6.89
N ARG A 89 5.76 -16.09 7.27
CA ARG A 89 5.39 -14.70 6.97
C ARG A 89 5.37 -14.43 5.46
N THR A 90 6.35 -14.96 4.74
CA THR A 90 6.40 -14.89 3.28
C THR A 90 5.18 -15.59 2.66
N LEU A 91 4.80 -16.76 3.16
CA LEU A 91 3.57 -17.45 2.74
C LEU A 91 2.30 -16.66 3.11
N GLN A 92 2.27 -16.08 4.32
CA GLN A 92 1.15 -15.24 4.76
C GLN A 92 0.97 -14.01 3.86
N GLY A 93 2.07 -13.39 3.41
CA GLY A 93 2.08 -12.32 2.44
C GLY A 93 1.42 -12.69 1.11
N VAL A 94 1.60 -13.93 0.63
CA VAL A 94 0.90 -14.42 -0.57
C VAL A 94 -0.62 -14.35 -0.39
N GLY A 95 -1.15 -14.77 0.76
CA GLY A 95 -2.58 -14.66 1.07
C GLY A 95 -3.05 -13.21 1.22
N ALA A 96 -2.26 -12.37 1.88
CA ALA A 96 -2.56 -10.95 2.08
C ALA A 96 -2.68 -10.17 0.77
N GLY A 97 -1.80 -10.46 -0.20
CA GLY A 97 -1.82 -9.85 -1.53
C GLY A 97 -3.10 -10.10 -2.32
N CYS A 98 -3.86 -11.14 -1.96
CA CYS A 98 -5.17 -11.44 -2.52
C CYS A 98 -6.27 -10.52 -1.96
N ILE A 99 -6.26 -10.28 -0.65
CA ILE A 99 -7.43 -9.77 0.08
C ILE A 99 -7.86 -8.40 -0.45
N GLN A 100 -6.95 -7.44 -0.51
CA GLN A 100 -7.29 -6.06 -0.85
C GLN A 100 -7.81 -5.89 -2.29
N PRO A 101 -7.10 -6.33 -3.35
CA PRO A 101 -7.55 -6.10 -4.73
C PRO A 101 -8.83 -6.87 -5.04
N VAL A 102 -8.98 -8.10 -4.52
CA VAL A 102 -10.15 -8.92 -4.81
C VAL A 102 -11.38 -8.41 -4.08
N VAL A 103 -11.25 -7.92 -2.83
CA VAL A 103 -12.36 -7.27 -2.11
C VAL A 103 -12.81 -5.99 -2.84
N PHE A 104 -11.88 -5.16 -3.30
CA PHE A 104 -12.23 -3.95 -4.04
C PHE A 104 -12.94 -4.26 -5.36
N THR A 105 -12.50 -5.30 -6.07
CA THR A 105 -13.15 -5.75 -7.30
C THR A 105 -14.53 -6.32 -7.01
N LEU A 106 -14.67 -7.16 -5.98
CA LEU A 106 -15.93 -7.75 -5.55
C LEU A 106 -16.98 -6.68 -5.21
N VAL A 107 -16.58 -5.63 -4.48
CA VAL A 107 -17.44 -4.48 -4.18
C VAL A 107 -17.82 -3.73 -5.45
N GLY A 108 -16.88 -3.57 -6.38
CA GLY A 108 -17.13 -3.00 -7.69
C GLY A 108 -18.13 -3.80 -8.56
N ASP A 109 -18.29 -5.09 -8.30
CA ASP A 109 -19.22 -5.96 -9.04
C ASP A 109 -20.61 -6.04 -8.40
N ILE A 110 -20.69 -5.96 -7.06
CA ILE A 110 -21.94 -6.17 -6.31
C ILE A 110 -22.72 -4.86 -6.15
N PHE A 111 -22.04 -3.74 -5.91
CA PHE A 111 -22.69 -2.51 -5.48
C PHE A 111 -22.77 -1.47 -6.61
N PRO A 112 -23.87 -0.70 -6.73
CA PRO A 112 -23.96 0.44 -7.63
C PRO A 112 -23.03 1.56 -7.19
N LEU A 113 -22.72 2.50 -8.11
CA LEU A 113 -21.72 3.54 -7.96
C LEU A 113 -21.81 4.36 -6.65
N PRO A 114 -22.98 4.85 -6.21
CA PRO A 114 -23.07 5.64 -4.98
C PRO A 114 -22.71 4.84 -3.72
N GLN A 115 -23.04 3.54 -3.71
CA GLN A 115 -22.73 2.66 -2.59
C GLN A 115 -21.24 2.27 -2.55
N ARG A 116 -20.58 2.09 -3.74
CA ARG A 116 -19.12 1.85 -3.80
C ARG A 116 -18.33 2.96 -3.15
N ALA A 117 -18.71 4.19 -3.42
CA ALA A 117 -18.11 5.37 -2.87
C ALA A 117 -18.13 5.38 -1.33
N ARG A 118 -19.31 5.09 -0.76
CA ARG A 118 -19.49 4.98 0.69
C ARG A 118 -18.67 3.83 1.30
N LEU A 119 -18.66 2.67 0.63
CA LEU A 119 -17.89 1.50 1.07
C LEU A 119 -16.38 1.75 1.02
N GLN A 120 -15.89 2.56 0.07
CA GLN A 120 -14.48 2.93 0.00
C GLN A 120 -14.03 3.71 1.24
N GLY A 121 -14.88 4.60 1.76
CA GLY A 121 -14.64 5.27 3.04
C GLY A 121 -14.55 4.28 4.21
N PHE A 122 -15.43 3.30 4.26
CA PHE A 122 -15.37 2.25 5.29
C PHE A 122 -14.09 1.39 5.18
N PHE A 123 -13.60 1.12 3.96
CA PHE A 123 -12.33 0.41 3.81
C PHE A 123 -11.14 1.20 4.38
N SER A 124 -11.12 2.50 4.09
CA SER A 124 -10.09 3.38 4.66
C SER A 124 -10.20 3.46 6.19
N SER A 125 -11.42 3.46 6.74
CA SER A 125 -11.64 3.44 8.20
C SER A 125 -11.13 2.15 8.84
N MET A 126 -11.21 0.99 8.15
CA MET A 126 -10.65 -0.27 8.69
C MET A 126 -9.13 -0.17 8.89
N TRP A 127 -8.42 0.48 7.96
CA TRP A 127 -6.98 0.74 8.11
C TRP A 127 -6.68 1.70 9.26
N ALA A 128 -7.48 2.77 9.42
CA ALA A 128 -7.32 3.70 10.53
C ALA A 128 -7.55 3.02 11.89
N VAL A 129 -8.60 2.22 12.00
CA VAL A 129 -8.91 1.45 13.22
C VAL A 129 -7.80 0.43 13.51
N ALA A 130 -7.31 -0.28 12.49
CA ALA A 130 -6.20 -1.22 12.64
C ALA A 130 -4.90 -0.53 13.08
N ALA A 131 -4.62 0.67 12.59
CA ALA A 131 -3.43 1.45 12.95
C ALA A 131 -3.43 1.88 14.43
N VAL A 132 -4.60 2.08 15.02
CA VAL A 132 -4.75 2.45 16.44
C VAL A 132 -4.84 1.22 17.33
N ILE A 133 -5.72 0.28 16.98
CA ILE A 133 -5.98 -0.91 17.80
C ILE A 133 -4.82 -1.91 17.70
N GLY A 134 -4.17 -2.02 16.53
CA GLY A 134 -3.10 -2.99 16.30
C GLY A 134 -1.97 -2.90 17.33
N PRO A 135 -1.29 -1.76 17.47
CA PRO A 135 -0.23 -1.59 18.47
C PRO A 135 -0.69 -1.87 19.90
N ALA A 136 -1.90 -1.44 20.27
CA ALA A 136 -2.46 -1.69 21.60
C ALA A 136 -2.68 -3.18 21.87
N LEU A 137 -3.30 -3.91 20.93
CA LEU A 137 -3.47 -5.36 21.02
C LEU A 137 -2.12 -6.09 21.03
N GLY A 138 -1.16 -5.64 20.21
CA GLY A 138 0.19 -6.21 20.20
C GLY A 138 0.86 -6.10 21.57
N ALA A 139 0.81 -4.93 22.18
CA ALA A 139 1.35 -4.69 23.52
C ALA A 139 0.65 -5.56 24.59
N VAL A 140 -0.68 -5.65 24.56
CA VAL A 140 -1.45 -6.50 25.49
C VAL A 140 -1.09 -7.97 25.31
N PHE A 141 -1.08 -8.49 24.09
CA PHE A 141 -0.74 -9.91 23.87
C PHE A 141 0.70 -10.24 24.31
N VAL A 142 1.66 -9.39 23.95
CA VAL A 142 3.07 -9.59 24.33
C VAL A 142 3.25 -9.61 25.84
N SER A 143 2.54 -8.74 26.56
CA SER A 143 2.70 -8.63 28.02
C SER A 143 1.89 -9.64 28.83
N THR A 144 0.84 -10.26 28.26
CA THR A 144 -0.07 -11.14 29.03
C THR A 144 0.01 -12.62 28.64
N ILE A 145 -0.22 -12.94 27.37
CA ILE A 145 -0.39 -14.33 26.88
C ILE A 145 0.67 -14.76 25.86
N GLY A 146 1.56 -13.83 25.47
CA GLY A 146 2.68 -14.09 24.57
C GLY A 146 2.40 -13.69 23.11
N TRP A 147 3.49 -13.42 22.39
CA TRP A 147 3.45 -12.91 21.01
C TRP A 147 2.79 -13.84 19.99
N ARG A 148 2.74 -15.14 20.25
CA ARG A 148 2.10 -16.13 19.35
C ARG A 148 0.63 -15.85 19.12
N TRP A 149 -0.06 -15.27 20.09
CA TRP A 149 -1.47 -14.90 20.00
C TRP A 149 -1.76 -13.81 18.97
N ILE A 150 -0.75 -13.02 18.61
CA ILE A 150 -0.87 -12.02 17.51
C ILE A 150 -1.24 -12.69 16.19
N PHE A 151 -0.72 -13.88 15.96
CA PHE A 151 -1.03 -14.67 14.78
C PHE A 151 -2.31 -15.51 14.96
N LEU A 152 -2.53 -16.05 16.16
CA LEU A 152 -3.72 -16.88 16.45
C LEU A 152 -5.02 -16.10 16.33
N ILE A 153 -5.04 -14.81 16.63
CA ILE A 153 -6.25 -13.97 16.52
C ILE A 153 -6.79 -13.89 15.08
N ASN A 154 -5.93 -14.11 14.08
CA ASN A 154 -6.33 -14.13 12.67
C ASN A 154 -7.23 -15.33 12.34
N LEU A 155 -7.16 -16.42 13.11
CA LEU A 155 -7.97 -17.63 12.87
C LEU A 155 -9.48 -17.38 13.05
N PRO A 156 -9.99 -16.96 14.23
CA PRO A 156 -11.43 -16.74 14.40
C PRO A 156 -11.98 -15.68 13.45
N ILE A 157 -11.25 -14.59 13.23
CA ILE A 157 -11.71 -13.51 12.37
C ILE A 157 -11.71 -13.97 10.90
N GLY A 158 -10.67 -14.70 10.47
CA GLY A 158 -10.58 -15.26 9.12
C GLY A 158 -11.64 -16.31 8.84
N LEU A 159 -11.97 -17.17 9.81
CA LEU A 159 -13.05 -18.15 9.69
C LEU A 159 -14.41 -17.47 9.53
N VAL A 160 -14.71 -16.45 10.34
CA VAL A 160 -15.96 -15.68 10.22
C VAL A 160 -16.02 -14.98 8.87
N ALA A 161 -14.93 -14.31 8.44
CA ALA A 161 -14.86 -13.68 7.13
C ALA A 161 -15.06 -14.68 5.99
N GLY A 162 -14.43 -15.84 6.07
CA GLY A 162 -14.57 -16.94 5.11
C GLY A 162 -16.00 -17.48 5.05
N ALA A 163 -16.63 -17.72 6.20
CA ALA A 163 -18.00 -18.20 6.29
C ALA A 163 -19.00 -17.21 5.66
N LEU A 164 -18.84 -15.90 5.96
CA LEU A 164 -19.69 -14.86 5.37
C LEU A 164 -19.53 -14.77 3.84
N ILE A 165 -18.30 -14.92 3.33
CA ILE A 165 -18.06 -14.93 1.89
C ILE A 165 -18.59 -16.23 1.27
N PHE A 166 -18.46 -17.35 1.97
CA PHE A 166 -18.98 -18.65 1.51
C PHE A 166 -20.50 -18.66 1.39
N SER A 167 -21.24 -18.00 2.26
CA SER A 167 -22.69 -17.88 2.20
C SER A 167 -23.19 -17.01 1.05
N HIS A 168 -22.34 -16.10 0.53
CA HIS A 168 -22.72 -15.22 -0.57
C HIS A 168 -22.63 -15.93 -1.92
N ARG A 169 -23.74 -15.99 -2.68
CA ARG A 169 -23.76 -16.57 -4.04
C ARG A 169 -23.30 -15.54 -5.07
N GLU A 170 -22.25 -15.86 -5.79
CA GLU A 170 -21.80 -15.04 -6.92
C GLU A 170 -22.82 -15.12 -8.07
N ARG A 171 -23.35 -13.97 -8.48
CA ARG A 171 -24.44 -13.90 -9.47
C ARG A 171 -23.97 -14.08 -10.92
N ARG A 172 -22.67 -13.98 -11.19
CA ARG A 172 -22.11 -14.12 -12.54
C ARG A 172 -21.03 -15.19 -12.54
N PRO A 173 -21.11 -16.18 -13.46
CA PRO A 173 -20.02 -17.12 -13.65
C PRO A 173 -18.75 -16.37 -14.07
N ALA A 174 -17.60 -16.86 -13.62
CA ALA A 174 -16.33 -16.36 -14.10
C ALA A 174 -16.31 -16.46 -15.62
N ALA A 175 -15.91 -15.38 -16.30
CA ALA A 175 -15.64 -15.46 -17.72
C ALA A 175 -14.49 -16.46 -17.91
N VAL A 176 -14.68 -17.45 -18.76
CA VAL A 176 -13.62 -18.40 -19.12
C VAL A 176 -12.61 -17.65 -20.02
N VAL A 177 -11.75 -16.90 -19.37
CA VAL A 177 -10.58 -16.33 -20.05
C VAL A 177 -9.51 -17.40 -20.00
N ASP A 178 -8.99 -17.80 -21.16
CA ASP A 178 -7.83 -18.71 -21.23
C ASP A 178 -6.58 -17.96 -20.70
N ALA A 179 -6.41 -18.04 -19.40
CA ALA A 179 -5.41 -17.29 -18.69
C ALA A 179 -4.47 -18.23 -17.90
N GLY A 180 -3.59 -18.92 -18.64
CA GLY A 180 -2.38 -19.46 -18.02
C GLY A 180 -1.61 -18.31 -17.34
N ILE A 181 -0.99 -18.58 -16.21
CA ILE A 181 -0.05 -17.66 -15.57
C ILE A 181 1.32 -17.92 -16.16
N ASP A 182 1.97 -16.90 -16.68
CA ASP A 182 3.36 -17.01 -17.13
C ASP A 182 4.27 -17.00 -15.88
N VAL A 183 4.76 -18.20 -15.53
CA VAL A 183 5.64 -18.39 -14.36
C VAL A 183 6.93 -17.56 -14.48
N ARG A 184 7.41 -17.32 -15.72
CA ARG A 184 8.60 -16.48 -15.96
C ARG A 184 8.35 -15.05 -15.51
N SER A 185 7.19 -14.48 -15.86
CA SER A 185 6.79 -13.15 -15.41
C SER A 185 6.69 -13.07 -13.89
N VAL A 186 6.16 -14.09 -13.23
CA VAL A 186 6.08 -14.15 -11.76
C VAL A 186 7.47 -14.15 -11.12
N ILE A 187 8.38 -14.99 -11.61
CA ILE A 187 9.76 -15.09 -11.09
C ILE A 187 10.50 -13.76 -11.30
N LEU A 188 10.45 -13.20 -12.51
CA LEU A 188 11.15 -11.96 -12.85
C LEU A 188 10.63 -10.79 -11.99
N LEU A 189 9.32 -10.69 -11.79
CA LEU A 189 8.72 -9.66 -10.97
C LEU A 189 9.11 -9.81 -9.50
N THR A 190 8.91 -11.00 -8.93
CA THR A 190 9.13 -11.25 -7.49
C THR A 190 10.60 -11.16 -7.13
N ALA A 191 11.48 -11.82 -7.88
CA ALA A 191 12.92 -11.77 -7.63
C ALA A 191 13.49 -10.38 -7.93
N GLY A 192 13.03 -9.72 -9.00
CA GLY A 192 13.45 -8.36 -9.35
C GLY A 192 13.11 -7.35 -8.27
N ILE A 193 11.88 -7.35 -7.75
CA ILE A 193 11.48 -6.49 -6.64
C ILE A 193 12.22 -6.86 -5.36
N GLY A 194 12.34 -8.16 -5.06
CA GLY A 194 13.04 -8.64 -3.87
C GLY A 194 14.50 -8.19 -3.83
N LEU A 195 15.24 -8.36 -4.93
CA LEU A 195 16.63 -7.93 -5.06
C LEU A 195 16.77 -6.40 -5.01
N LEU A 196 15.86 -5.68 -5.68
CA LEU A 196 15.88 -4.23 -5.66
C LEU A 196 15.68 -3.67 -4.25
N LEU A 197 14.65 -4.13 -3.54
CA LEU A 197 14.36 -3.67 -2.19
C LEU A 197 15.43 -4.12 -1.18
N TRP A 198 15.98 -5.32 -1.35
CA TRP A 198 17.10 -5.79 -0.55
C TRP A 198 18.35 -4.95 -0.77
N GLY A 199 18.71 -4.69 -2.02
CA GLY A 199 19.87 -3.87 -2.36
C GLY A 199 19.75 -2.42 -1.85
N LEU A 200 18.57 -1.82 -1.96
CA LEU A 200 18.29 -0.47 -1.43
C LEU A 200 18.30 -0.44 0.10
N GLY A 201 17.76 -1.48 0.76
CA GLY A 201 17.65 -1.53 2.23
C GLY A 201 18.96 -1.87 2.93
N THR A 202 19.83 -2.69 2.34
CA THR A 202 21.11 -3.12 2.95
C THR A 202 22.31 -2.29 2.50
N GLY A 203 22.20 -1.55 1.42
CA GLY A 203 23.30 -0.76 0.84
C GLY A 203 23.88 0.28 1.80
N SER A 204 23.16 0.65 2.85
CA SER A 204 23.56 1.61 3.86
C SER A 204 24.31 1.00 5.07
N HIS A 205 24.27 -0.30 5.26
CA HIS A 205 24.80 -0.97 6.46
C HIS A 205 25.87 -2.04 6.21
N SER A 206 26.13 -2.40 4.93
CA SER A 206 27.09 -3.43 4.58
C SER A 206 28.42 -2.85 4.14
N ALA A 207 29.54 -3.40 4.66
CA ALA A 207 30.89 -3.04 4.23
C ALA A 207 31.17 -3.36 2.75
N THR A 208 30.33 -4.16 2.10
CA THR A 208 30.40 -4.45 0.68
C THR A 208 29.22 -3.80 -0.06
N PRO A 209 29.49 -3.03 -1.12
CA PRO A 209 28.42 -2.39 -1.89
C PRO A 209 27.49 -3.45 -2.51
N VAL A 210 26.19 -3.34 -2.24
CA VAL A 210 25.17 -4.28 -2.75
C VAL A 210 24.60 -3.78 -4.09
N TRP A 211 25.34 -2.92 -4.79
CA TRP A 211 24.95 -2.35 -6.10
C TRP A 211 24.62 -3.40 -7.14
N TRP A 212 25.27 -4.57 -7.07
CA TRP A 212 24.96 -5.69 -7.95
C TRP A 212 23.51 -6.17 -7.77
N ALA A 213 22.97 -6.17 -6.55
CA ALA A 213 21.59 -6.59 -6.30
C ALA A 213 20.60 -5.58 -6.90
N ILE A 214 20.88 -4.28 -6.78
CA ILE A 214 20.09 -3.21 -7.42
C ILE A 214 20.15 -3.38 -8.94
N GLY A 215 21.36 -3.59 -9.50
CA GLY A 215 21.55 -3.77 -10.95
C GLY A 215 20.83 -5.00 -11.50
N ILE A 216 20.98 -6.16 -10.84
CA ILE A 216 20.29 -7.39 -11.22
C ILE A 216 18.77 -7.25 -11.04
N GLY A 217 18.32 -6.67 -9.92
CA GLY A 217 16.91 -6.42 -9.68
C GLY A 217 16.28 -5.52 -10.75
N ALA A 218 16.94 -4.43 -11.11
CA ALA A 218 16.51 -3.54 -12.18
C ALA A 218 16.51 -4.24 -13.55
N ALA A 219 17.54 -5.04 -13.87
CA ALA A 219 17.61 -5.83 -15.09
C ALA A 219 16.48 -6.86 -15.17
N MET A 220 16.16 -7.54 -14.07
CA MET A 220 15.03 -8.49 -14.00
C MET A 220 13.69 -7.79 -14.19
N LEU A 221 13.49 -6.58 -13.64
CA LEU A 221 12.27 -5.80 -13.86
C LEU A 221 12.16 -5.28 -15.29
N ALA A 222 13.28 -4.90 -15.91
CA ALA A 222 13.32 -4.57 -17.34
C ALA A 222 12.99 -5.79 -18.21
N ALA A 223 13.58 -6.96 -17.91
CA ALA A 223 13.26 -8.21 -18.57
C ALA A 223 11.79 -8.61 -18.37
N PHE A 224 11.24 -8.43 -17.16
CA PHE A 224 9.81 -8.59 -16.89
C PHE A 224 8.98 -7.71 -17.84
N GLY A 225 9.29 -6.42 -17.96
CA GLY A 225 8.58 -5.51 -18.87
C GLY A 225 8.63 -5.98 -20.33
N LEU A 226 9.79 -6.45 -20.81
CA LEU A 226 9.95 -6.98 -22.16
C LEU A 226 9.17 -8.29 -22.38
N VAL A 227 9.20 -9.21 -21.43
CA VAL A 227 8.42 -10.45 -21.48
C VAL A 227 6.94 -10.14 -21.48
N GLU A 228 6.51 -9.22 -20.62
CA GLU A 228 5.12 -8.85 -20.41
C GLU A 228 4.49 -8.21 -21.67
N THR A 229 5.24 -7.33 -22.36
CA THR A 229 4.76 -6.71 -23.61
C THR A 229 4.65 -7.69 -24.78
N ARG A 230 5.39 -8.82 -24.75
CA ARG A 230 5.38 -9.86 -25.78
C ARG A 230 4.52 -11.06 -25.41
N SER A 231 4.11 -11.18 -24.16
CA SER A 231 3.35 -12.31 -23.66
C SER A 231 1.92 -12.31 -24.22
N ARG A 232 1.48 -13.47 -24.71
CA ARG A 232 0.06 -13.68 -25.04
C ARG A 232 -0.82 -13.76 -23.78
N ARG A 233 -0.20 -13.88 -22.61
CA ARG A 233 -0.85 -14.05 -21.30
C ARG A 233 -0.21 -13.13 -20.25
N PRO A 234 -0.26 -11.79 -20.46
CA PRO A 234 0.44 -10.84 -19.59
C PRO A 234 -0.08 -10.93 -18.15
N LEU A 235 0.80 -10.91 -17.16
CA LEU A 235 0.46 -10.89 -15.74
C LEU A 235 -0.15 -9.54 -15.35
N LEU A 236 0.50 -8.46 -15.80
CA LEU A 236 0.01 -7.09 -15.70
C LEU A 236 -0.51 -6.63 -17.07
N PRO A 237 -1.75 -6.15 -17.16
CA PRO A 237 -2.30 -5.67 -18.43
C PRO A 237 -1.68 -4.31 -18.80
N LEU A 238 -0.40 -4.30 -19.22
CA LEU A 238 0.34 -3.08 -19.56
C LEU A 238 -0.30 -2.31 -20.72
N ASP A 239 -1.12 -2.97 -21.54
CA ASP A 239 -1.95 -2.33 -22.55
C ASP A 239 -2.91 -1.29 -21.94
N LEU A 240 -3.37 -1.51 -20.71
CA LEU A 240 -4.22 -0.56 -20.00
C LEU A 240 -3.50 0.75 -19.66
N LEU A 241 -2.18 0.75 -19.57
CA LEU A 241 -1.41 1.99 -19.34
C LEU A 241 -1.51 2.97 -20.51
N ARG A 242 -1.81 2.48 -21.72
CA ARG A 242 -2.07 3.31 -22.89
C ARG A 242 -3.45 3.99 -22.85
N ASN A 243 -4.33 3.54 -21.98
CA ASN A 243 -5.63 4.18 -21.78
C ASN A 243 -5.44 5.56 -21.14
N PRO A 244 -6.00 6.63 -21.70
CA PRO A 244 -5.80 8.01 -21.24
C PRO A 244 -6.33 8.28 -19.80
N VAL A 245 -7.13 7.38 -19.26
CA VAL A 245 -7.63 7.43 -17.88
C VAL A 245 -6.77 6.57 -16.95
N ILE A 246 -6.45 5.34 -17.37
CA ILE A 246 -5.82 4.35 -16.49
C ILE A 246 -4.33 4.64 -16.31
N GLY A 247 -3.61 4.99 -17.38
CA GLY A 247 -2.17 5.28 -17.30
C GLY A 247 -1.84 6.39 -16.30
N PRO A 248 -2.43 7.59 -16.43
CA PRO A 248 -2.25 8.66 -15.45
C PRO A 248 -2.71 8.27 -14.04
N ALA A 249 -3.81 7.52 -13.90
CA ALA A 249 -4.29 7.07 -12.60
C ALA A 249 -3.34 6.11 -11.89
N VAL A 250 -2.70 5.20 -12.63
CA VAL A 250 -1.67 4.27 -12.12
C VAL A 250 -0.43 5.05 -11.69
N LEU A 251 0.00 6.06 -12.45
CA LEU A 251 1.13 6.93 -12.10
C LEU A 251 0.84 7.73 -10.83
N VAL A 252 -0.33 8.36 -10.74
CA VAL A 252 -0.79 9.07 -9.53
C VAL A 252 -0.85 8.12 -8.34
N GLY A 253 -1.32 6.88 -8.55
CA GLY A 253 -1.33 5.84 -7.54
C GLY A 253 0.05 5.48 -7.03
N ALA A 254 1.04 5.29 -7.91
CA ALA A 254 2.42 4.98 -7.54
C ALA A 254 3.07 6.11 -6.73
N ILE A 255 2.96 7.36 -7.20
CA ILE A 255 3.50 8.52 -6.50
C ILE A 255 2.77 8.74 -5.17
N GLY A 256 1.45 8.60 -5.15
CA GLY A 256 0.65 8.68 -3.91
C GLY A 256 1.07 7.61 -2.90
N GLY A 257 1.43 6.41 -3.36
CA GLY A 257 2.03 5.37 -2.52
C GLY A 257 3.35 5.81 -1.89
N THR A 258 4.25 6.39 -2.68
CA THR A 258 5.53 6.96 -2.19
C THR A 258 5.29 8.00 -1.10
N VAL A 259 4.36 8.94 -1.32
CA VAL A 259 4.01 9.97 -0.34
C VAL A 259 3.47 9.35 0.95
N MET A 260 2.52 8.42 0.83
CA MET A 260 1.89 7.76 1.98
C MET A 260 2.90 7.01 2.85
N PHE A 261 3.68 6.13 2.23
CA PHE A 261 4.64 5.31 2.97
C PHE A 261 5.82 6.15 3.46
N GLY A 262 6.25 7.19 2.71
CA GLY A 262 7.25 8.15 3.13
C GLY A 262 6.84 8.91 4.39
N VAL A 263 5.63 9.45 4.44
CA VAL A 263 5.07 10.10 5.64
C VAL A 263 5.01 9.12 6.80
N THR A 264 4.54 7.90 6.56
CA THR A 264 4.40 6.88 7.62
C THR A 264 5.75 6.48 8.22
N ALA A 265 6.82 6.43 7.41
CA ALA A 265 8.15 6.05 7.85
C ALA A 265 8.92 7.20 8.50
N TYR A 266 8.90 8.39 7.90
CA TYR A 266 9.83 9.47 8.25
C TYR A 266 9.26 10.55 9.15
N VAL A 267 7.93 10.74 9.22
CA VAL A 267 7.33 11.67 10.19
C VAL A 267 7.56 11.23 11.65
N PRO A 268 7.38 9.95 12.01
CA PRO A 268 7.69 9.50 13.38
C PRO A 268 9.17 9.69 13.73
N LEU A 269 10.05 9.42 12.78
CA LEU A 269 11.49 9.58 12.97
C LEU A 269 11.85 11.06 13.22
N TYR A 270 11.26 11.97 12.43
CA TYR A 270 11.46 13.42 12.61
C TYR A 270 10.95 13.90 13.97
N VAL A 271 9.73 13.50 14.35
CA VAL A 271 9.12 13.89 15.63
C VAL A 271 9.95 13.41 16.81
N GLN A 272 10.41 12.15 16.80
CA GLN A 272 11.14 11.59 17.93
C GLN A 272 12.60 12.02 17.98
N GLN A 273 13.30 12.00 16.85
CA GLN A 273 14.76 12.19 16.83
C GLN A 273 15.17 13.65 16.59
N VAL A 274 14.36 14.44 15.88
CA VAL A 274 14.68 15.84 15.60
C VAL A 274 13.98 16.80 16.56
N LEU A 275 12.69 16.55 16.86
CA LEU A 275 11.92 17.42 17.75
C LEU A 275 11.97 16.97 19.20
N GLY A 276 12.61 15.84 19.55
CA GLY A 276 12.63 15.30 20.90
C GLY A 276 11.24 14.90 21.44
N GLY A 277 10.27 14.69 20.54
CA GLY A 277 8.91 14.37 20.89
C GLY A 277 8.75 12.92 21.39
N THR A 278 7.65 12.67 22.11
CA THR A 278 7.33 11.32 22.60
C THR A 278 6.88 10.39 21.46
N PRO A 279 6.99 9.06 21.61
CA PRO A 279 6.38 8.10 20.69
C PRO A 279 4.88 8.32 20.49
N TYR A 280 4.19 8.82 21.51
CA TYR A 280 2.77 9.17 21.43
C TYR A 280 2.54 10.34 20.45
N ALA A 281 3.34 11.41 20.55
CA ALA A 281 3.26 12.55 19.63
C ALA A 281 3.53 12.14 18.18
N ALA A 282 4.50 11.25 17.97
CA ALA A 282 4.79 10.67 16.65
C ALA A 282 3.61 9.85 16.11
N GLY A 283 2.98 9.04 16.97
CA GLY A 283 1.78 8.27 16.64
C GLY A 283 0.59 9.18 16.27
N VAL A 284 0.37 10.27 17.01
CA VAL A 284 -0.66 11.27 16.70
C VAL A 284 -0.41 11.93 15.35
N ALA A 285 0.86 12.29 15.05
CA ALA A 285 1.21 12.93 13.80
C ALA A 285 0.88 12.04 12.58
N VAL A 286 1.22 10.75 12.61
CA VAL A 286 0.86 9.82 11.54
C VAL A 286 -0.62 9.43 11.58
N GLY A 287 -1.18 9.27 12.78
CA GLY A 287 -2.60 8.93 12.99
C GLY A 287 -3.54 9.97 12.37
N ALA A 288 -3.14 11.24 12.35
CA ALA A 288 -3.90 12.30 11.69
C ALA A 288 -4.15 12.03 10.19
N MET A 289 -3.15 11.50 9.47
CA MET A 289 -3.32 11.06 8.07
C MET A 289 -4.38 9.95 7.95
N SER A 290 -4.37 9.01 8.90
CA SER A 290 -5.31 7.89 8.95
C SER A 290 -6.75 8.31 9.28
N ILE A 291 -6.96 9.50 9.84
CA ILE A 291 -8.29 10.11 10.05
C ILE A 291 -8.72 10.89 8.80
N GLY A 292 -7.85 11.73 8.26
CA GLY A 292 -8.15 12.56 7.08
C GLY A 292 -8.55 11.74 5.86
N TRP A 293 -7.86 10.63 5.61
CA TRP A 293 -8.10 9.77 4.44
C TRP A 293 -9.52 9.17 4.39
N PRO A 294 -10.04 8.45 5.39
CA PRO A 294 -11.39 7.88 5.33
C PRO A 294 -12.48 8.95 5.18
N VAL A 295 -12.35 10.06 5.90
CA VAL A 295 -13.32 11.16 5.87
C VAL A 295 -13.45 11.71 4.44
N THR A 296 -12.33 12.10 3.85
CA THR A 296 -12.34 12.67 2.50
C THR A 296 -12.56 11.63 1.39
N SER A 297 -12.17 10.37 1.61
CA SER A 297 -12.47 9.27 0.70
C SER A 297 -13.98 9.03 0.60
N THR A 298 -14.69 9.05 1.73
CA THR A 298 -16.15 8.94 1.75
C THR A 298 -16.80 10.16 1.07
N ALA A 299 -16.36 11.37 1.43
CA ALA A 299 -16.86 12.62 0.85
C ALA A 299 -16.63 12.66 -0.66
N SER A 300 -15.42 12.34 -1.13
CA SER A 300 -15.06 12.34 -2.56
C SER A 300 -15.90 11.35 -3.36
N GLY A 301 -16.16 10.20 -2.78
CA GLY A 301 -17.02 9.20 -3.41
C GLY A 301 -18.45 9.69 -3.60
N LEU A 302 -19.03 10.35 -2.58
CA LEU A 302 -20.37 10.93 -2.66
C LEU A 302 -20.42 12.13 -3.64
N MET A 303 -19.34 12.90 -3.71
CA MET A 303 -19.23 14.07 -4.60
C MET A 303 -18.87 13.69 -6.03
N LEU A 304 -18.44 12.47 -6.31
CA LEU A 304 -17.91 12.02 -7.59
C LEU A 304 -18.85 12.31 -8.76
N VAL A 305 -20.14 12.05 -8.58
CA VAL A 305 -21.17 12.26 -9.62
C VAL A 305 -21.43 13.73 -9.88
N ARG A 306 -21.39 14.58 -8.83
CA ARG A 306 -21.69 16.02 -8.93
C ARG A 306 -20.51 16.86 -9.39
N VAL A 307 -19.33 16.55 -8.89
CA VAL A 307 -18.09 17.35 -9.09
C VAL A 307 -17.25 16.82 -10.26
N GLY A 308 -17.34 15.50 -10.50
CA GLY A 308 -16.49 14.79 -11.45
C GLY A 308 -15.12 14.38 -10.86
N TYR A 309 -14.58 13.28 -11.36
CA TYR A 309 -13.32 12.73 -10.82
C TYR A 309 -12.12 13.64 -11.04
N GLN A 310 -12.06 14.38 -12.16
CA GLN A 310 -10.93 15.25 -12.50
C GLN A 310 -10.71 16.35 -11.47
N ARG A 311 -11.82 17.03 -11.06
CA ARG A 311 -11.75 18.10 -10.05
C ARG A 311 -11.39 17.55 -8.67
N LEU A 312 -11.90 16.37 -8.32
CA LEU A 312 -11.56 15.70 -7.04
C LEU A 312 -10.08 15.29 -7.00
N VAL A 313 -9.56 14.73 -8.09
CA VAL A 313 -8.14 14.38 -8.22
C VAL A 313 -7.25 15.62 -8.13
N LEU A 314 -7.66 16.73 -8.79
CA LEU A 314 -6.94 18.00 -8.71
C LEU A 314 -6.95 18.58 -7.29
N ALA A 315 -8.11 18.59 -6.62
CA ALA A 315 -8.21 19.04 -5.22
C ALA A 315 -7.35 18.18 -4.28
N GLY A 316 -7.35 16.86 -4.50
CA GLY A 316 -6.48 15.93 -3.77
C GLY A 316 -4.99 16.19 -4.00
N ALA A 317 -4.59 16.47 -5.24
CA ALA A 317 -3.22 16.81 -5.58
C ALA A 317 -2.77 18.15 -4.96
N LEU A 318 -3.64 19.17 -4.95
CA LEU A 318 -3.38 20.43 -4.24
C LEU A 318 -3.21 20.23 -2.74
N ALA A 319 -4.06 19.41 -2.13
CA ALA A 319 -3.94 19.04 -0.71
C ALA A 319 -2.64 18.27 -0.43
N LEU A 320 -2.20 17.35 -1.33
CA LEU A 320 -0.91 16.68 -1.18
C LEU A 320 0.24 17.67 -1.20
N VAL A 321 0.26 18.61 -2.15
CA VAL A 321 1.31 19.66 -2.22
C VAL A 321 1.29 20.53 -0.96
N ALA A 322 0.12 21.00 -0.54
CA ALA A 322 0.00 21.84 0.66
C ALA A 322 0.48 21.10 1.92
N GLY A 323 0.03 19.86 2.12
CA GLY A 323 0.42 19.07 3.28
C GLY A 323 1.89 18.68 3.29
N SER A 324 2.47 18.28 2.14
CA SER A 324 3.90 17.97 2.05
C SER A 324 4.78 19.21 2.23
N LEU A 325 4.37 20.35 1.70
CA LEU A 325 5.04 21.62 1.92
C LEU A 325 5.02 22.02 3.41
N THR A 326 3.89 21.77 4.10
CA THR A 326 3.78 21.96 5.55
C THR A 326 4.80 21.12 6.29
N LEU A 327 5.03 19.85 5.90
CA LEU A 327 6.07 19.01 6.51
C LEU A 327 7.49 19.54 6.22
N ALA A 328 7.76 19.94 4.98
CA ALA A 328 9.08 20.41 4.57
C ALA A 328 9.48 21.73 5.26
N LEU A 329 8.51 22.62 5.50
CA LEU A 329 8.71 23.94 6.08
C LEU A 329 8.47 24.00 7.61
N ALA A 330 8.29 22.84 8.26
CA ALA A 330 7.95 22.80 9.70
C ALA A 330 8.97 23.55 10.56
N PRO A 331 8.55 24.59 11.31
CA PRO A 331 9.43 25.32 12.21
C PRO A 331 9.77 24.47 13.44
N ALA A 332 10.98 24.63 13.98
CA ALA A 332 11.44 23.87 15.14
C ALA A 332 10.56 24.08 16.39
N THR A 333 10.01 25.27 16.58
CA THR A 333 9.23 25.67 17.76
C THR A 333 7.82 25.05 17.82
N LEU A 334 7.19 24.79 16.66
CA LEU A 334 5.84 24.24 16.54
C LEU A 334 5.84 22.91 15.76
N GLY A 335 6.99 22.24 15.70
CA GLY A 335 7.24 21.14 14.78
C GLY A 335 6.25 19.99 14.88
N ALA A 336 5.90 19.53 16.09
CA ALA A 336 4.94 18.43 16.27
C ALA A 336 3.53 18.78 15.77
N PHE A 337 3.08 20.01 15.98
CA PHE A 337 1.79 20.48 15.45
C PHE A 337 1.81 20.52 13.92
N TRP A 338 2.87 21.07 13.32
CA TRP A 338 3.03 21.12 11.86
C TRP A 338 3.11 19.74 11.22
N MET A 339 3.82 18.79 11.86
CA MET A 339 3.85 17.39 11.42
C MET A 339 2.46 16.77 11.42
N THR A 340 1.68 17.00 12.46
CA THR A 340 0.30 16.53 12.58
C THR A 340 -0.63 17.17 11.54
N ALA A 341 -0.55 18.49 11.39
CA ALA A 341 -1.36 19.23 10.42
C ALA A 341 -1.02 18.83 8.96
N GLY A 342 0.27 18.77 8.63
CA GLY A 342 0.73 18.32 7.30
C GLY A 342 0.28 16.89 6.98
N SER A 343 0.41 15.96 7.92
CA SER A 343 -0.04 14.58 7.76
C SER A 343 -1.56 14.48 7.58
N LEU A 344 -2.34 15.27 8.33
CA LEU A 344 -3.79 15.35 8.16
C LEU A 344 -4.17 15.80 6.75
N VAL A 345 -3.55 16.88 6.28
CA VAL A 345 -3.82 17.45 4.95
C VAL A 345 -3.41 16.47 3.85
N ILE A 346 -2.28 15.75 4.00
CA ILE A 346 -1.88 14.68 3.09
C ILE A 346 -2.93 13.56 3.09
N GLY A 347 -3.42 13.14 4.26
CA GLY A 347 -4.48 12.16 4.38
C GLY A 347 -5.76 12.59 3.66
N CYS A 348 -6.16 13.86 3.83
CA CYS A 348 -7.28 14.44 3.10
C CYS A 348 -7.06 14.41 1.58
N GLY A 349 -5.87 14.76 1.12
CA GLY A 349 -5.49 14.67 -0.28
C GLY A 349 -5.58 13.27 -0.84
N MET A 350 -5.03 12.29 -0.11
CA MET A 350 -5.10 10.86 -0.48
C MET A 350 -6.54 10.39 -0.63
N GLY A 351 -7.44 10.75 0.29
CA GLY A 351 -8.85 10.37 0.22
C GLY A 351 -9.57 10.98 -0.98
N LEU A 352 -9.26 12.23 -1.33
CA LEU A 352 -9.89 12.94 -2.44
C LEU A 352 -9.59 12.32 -3.81
N PHE A 353 -8.44 11.66 -4.01
CA PHE A 353 -8.12 11.08 -5.31
C PHE A 353 -8.18 9.56 -5.37
N THR A 354 -7.86 8.83 -4.30
CA THR A 354 -7.76 7.36 -4.36
C THR A 354 -9.07 6.67 -4.67
N ALA A 355 -10.17 7.09 -4.01
CA ALA A 355 -11.48 6.50 -4.23
C ALA A 355 -12.04 6.82 -5.63
N PRO A 356 -12.05 8.09 -6.10
CA PRO A 356 -12.47 8.42 -7.45
C PRO A 356 -11.66 7.71 -8.53
N LEU A 357 -10.33 7.66 -8.42
CA LEU A 357 -9.49 7.00 -9.40
C LEU A 357 -9.80 5.50 -9.50
N LEU A 358 -9.93 4.81 -8.38
CA LEU A 358 -10.27 3.38 -8.39
C LEU A 358 -11.61 3.12 -9.07
N ILE A 359 -12.63 3.93 -8.76
CA ILE A 359 -13.96 3.80 -9.35
C ILE A 359 -13.90 4.02 -10.87
N VAL A 360 -13.19 5.04 -11.32
CA VAL A 360 -13.07 5.37 -12.75
C VAL A 360 -12.24 4.32 -13.49
N ILE A 361 -11.16 3.80 -12.90
CA ILE A 361 -10.39 2.69 -13.47
C ILE A 361 -11.31 1.48 -13.71
N GLN A 362 -12.11 1.08 -12.70
CA GLN A 362 -13.04 -0.04 -12.82
C GLN A 362 -14.15 0.19 -13.85
N ALA A 363 -14.62 1.44 -14.00
CA ALA A 363 -15.61 1.81 -14.99
C ALA A 363 -15.07 1.89 -16.43
N SER A 364 -13.77 2.11 -16.57
CA SER A 364 -13.09 2.25 -17.88
C SER A 364 -12.73 0.91 -18.54
N VAL A 365 -13.01 -0.22 -17.89
CA VAL A 365 -12.69 -1.56 -18.41
C VAL A 365 -13.92 -2.48 -18.41
N ALA A 366 -13.90 -3.44 -19.32
CA ALA A 366 -14.90 -4.51 -19.33
C ALA A 366 -14.88 -5.29 -18.02
N TRP A 367 -16.02 -5.89 -17.66
CA TRP A 367 -16.18 -6.60 -16.37
C TRP A 367 -15.10 -7.67 -16.13
N ASN A 368 -14.73 -8.43 -17.16
CA ASN A 368 -13.73 -9.50 -17.12
C ASN A 368 -12.28 -9.00 -16.94
N ARG A 369 -12.03 -7.70 -16.98
CA ARG A 369 -10.71 -7.07 -16.79
C ARG A 369 -10.63 -6.18 -15.54
N ARG A 370 -11.73 -6.06 -14.77
CA ARG A 370 -11.77 -5.20 -13.57
C ARG A 370 -10.82 -5.66 -12.48
N GLY A 371 -10.67 -6.97 -12.28
CA GLY A 371 -9.73 -7.53 -11.32
C GLY A 371 -8.29 -7.16 -11.66
N ALA A 372 -7.90 -7.36 -12.91
CA ALA A 372 -6.56 -7.02 -13.38
C ALA A 372 -6.28 -5.51 -13.32
N ALA A 373 -7.25 -4.66 -13.67
CA ALA A 373 -7.11 -3.21 -13.59
C ALA A 373 -7.01 -2.70 -12.14
N THR A 374 -7.83 -3.27 -11.23
CA THR A 374 -7.76 -2.98 -9.80
C THR A 374 -6.41 -3.42 -9.21
N ALA A 375 -5.95 -4.61 -9.58
CA ALA A 375 -4.67 -5.14 -9.16
C ALA A 375 -3.49 -4.28 -9.66
N LEU A 376 -3.53 -3.81 -10.91
CA LEU A 376 -2.53 -2.90 -11.46
C LEU A 376 -2.44 -1.60 -10.66
N ASN A 377 -3.58 -1.01 -10.30
CA ASN A 377 -3.61 0.21 -9.48
C ASN A 377 -3.08 -0.02 -8.05
N GLN A 378 -3.46 -1.15 -7.42
CA GLN A 378 -2.97 -1.49 -6.09
C GLN A 378 -1.48 -1.83 -6.08
N PHE A 379 -1.03 -2.62 -7.07
CA PHE A 379 0.37 -2.94 -7.27
C PHE A 379 1.21 -1.67 -7.44
N SER A 380 0.80 -0.76 -8.33
CA SER A 380 1.54 0.49 -8.57
C SER A 380 1.69 1.32 -7.31
N ARG A 381 0.64 1.42 -6.49
CA ARG A 381 0.67 2.15 -5.22
C ARG A 381 1.63 1.51 -4.23
N THR A 382 1.58 0.19 -4.07
CA THR A 382 2.41 -0.50 -3.09
C THR A 382 3.88 -0.53 -3.50
N ILE A 383 4.17 -0.80 -4.78
CA ILE A 383 5.54 -0.82 -5.29
C ILE A 383 6.16 0.59 -5.32
N GLY A 384 5.36 1.60 -5.72
CA GLY A 384 5.78 2.99 -5.66
C GLY A 384 6.16 3.39 -4.24
N GLY A 385 5.35 3.00 -3.25
CA GLY A 385 5.65 3.21 -1.84
C GLY A 385 6.92 2.52 -1.37
N ALA A 386 7.11 1.24 -1.71
CA ALA A 386 8.29 0.48 -1.32
C ALA A 386 9.58 1.06 -1.91
N ILE A 387 9.58 1.37 -3.21
CA ILE A 387 10.72 1.99 -3.88
C ILE A 387 10.96 3.39 -3.33
N GLY A 388 9.90 4.18 -3.15
CA GLY A 388 10.01 5.55 -2.66
C GLY A 388 10.62 5.64 -1.27
N VAL A 389 10.15 4.83 -0.31
CA VAL A 389 10.72 4.78 1.05
C VAL A 389 12.18 4.33 1.01
N SER A 390 12.51 3.34 0.18
CA SER A 390 13.89 2.86 0.07
C SER A 390 14.83 3.94 -0.50
N LEU A 391 14.39 4.67 -1.53
CA LEU A 391 15.17 5.78 -2.11
C LEU A 391 15.33 6.93 -1.11
N MET A 392 14.31 7.28 -0.34
CA MET A 392 14.41 8.26 0.74
C MET A 392 15.38 7.78 1.82
N GLY A 393 15.37 6.48 2.18
CA GLY A 393 16.37 5.93 3.08
C GLY A 393 17.81 6.09 2.58
N VAL A 394 18.05 5.86 1.29
CA VAL A 394 19.37 6.12 0.67
C VAL A 394 19.70 7.62 0.73
N LEU A 395 18.76 8.50 0.40
CA LEU A 395 18.95 9.95 0.46
C LEU A 395 19.31 10.39 1.89
N LEU A 396 18.57 9.91 2.90
CA LEU A 396 18.86 10.19 4.30
C LEU A 396 20.28 9.77 4.70
N GLN A 397 20.73 8.58 4.25
CA GLN A 397 22.08 8.09 4.52
C GLN A 397 23.18 8.97 3.90
N LEU A 398 22.95 9.56 2.73
CA LEU A 398 23.90 10.51 2.12
C LEU A 398 24.11 11.77 2.98
N PHE A 399 23.09 12.18 3.74
CA PHE A 399 23.20 13.30 4.69
C PHE A 399 23.86 12.91 6.02
N LEU A 400 23.62 11.68 6.50
CA LEU A 400 24.14 11.24 7.80
C LEU A 400 25.68 11.10 7.81
N GLY A 401 26.31 10.79 6.68
CA GLY A 401 27.76 10.71 6.53
C GLY A 401 28.44 9.89 7.63
N SER A 402 29.69 10.22 7.95
CA SER A 402 30.48 9.64 9.04
C SER A 402 30.62 10.61 10.23
N ALA A 403 29.53 11.30 10.61
CA ALA A 403 29.60 12.26 11.70
C ALA A 403 29.89 11.54 13.04
N HIS A 404 31.04 11.90 13.65
CA HIS A 404 31.46 11.39 14.96
C HIS A 404 30.96 12.28 16.11
N ASP A 405 30.54 13.51 15.79
CA ASP A 405 30.01 14.48 16.76
C ASP A 405 28.48 14.32 16.86
N PRO A 406 27.90 14.11 18.07
CA PRO A 406 26.45 13.97 18.26
C PRO A 406 25.64 15.18 17.81
N LEU A 407 26.14 16.41 17.97
CA LEU A 407 25.49 17.65 17.53
C LEU A 407 25.44 17.73 16.00
N ALA A 408 26.55 17.42 15.34
CA ALA A 408 26.61 17.35 13.89
C ALA A 408 25.70 16.25 13.34
N ALA A 409 25.65 15.08 14.00
CA ALA A 409 24.75 13.99 13.61
C ALA A 409 23.28 14.38 13.71
N HIS A 410 22.87 15.10 14.76
CA HIS A 410 21.50 15.59 14.90
C HIS A 410 21.14 16.61 13.79
N ALA A 411 22.03 17.56 13.50
CA ALA A 411 21.82 18.54 12.43
C ALA A 411 21.74 17.88 11.04
N GLN A 412 22.59 16.90 10.78
CA GLN A 412 22.58 16.12 9.53
C GLN A 412 21.30 15.28 9.38
N LEU A 413 20.83 14.65 10.46
CA LEU A 413 19.57 13.93 10.48
C LEU A 413 18.38 14.86 10.16
N ALA A 414 18.35 16.04 10.79
CA ALA A 414 17.31 17.03 10.53
C ALA A 414 17.33 17.53 9.07
N ALA A 415 18.53 17.78 8.52
CA ALA A 415 18.69 18.18 7.12
C ALA A 415 18.27 17.07 6.14
N GLY A 416 18.67 15.83 6.38
CA GLY A 416 18.30 14.68 5.55
C GLY A 416 16.79 14.42 5.54
N LEU A 417 16.13 14.47 6.69
CA LEU A 417 14.68 14.31 6.78
C LEU A 417 13.91 15.46 6.13
N ARG A 418 14.42 16.70 6.21
CA ARG A 418 13.85 17.83 5.45
C ARG A 418 14.03 17.66 3.95
N ALA A 419 15.16 17.12 3.50
CA ALA A 419 15.36 16.77 2.10
C ALA A 419 14.34 15.71 1.64
N ASP A 420 14.06 14.69 2.44
CA ASP A 420 13.02 13.70 2.16
C ASP A 420 11.63 14.34 2.03
N PHE A 421 11.24 15.23 2.94
CA PHE A 421 9.96 15.95 2.83
C PHE A 421 9.92 16.90 1.61
N THR A 422 11.06 17.45 1.20
CA THR A 422 11.15 18.25 -0.04
C THR A 422 10.97 17.36 -1.28
N VAL A 423 11.55 16.16 -1.29
CA VAL A 423 11.31 15.16 -2.35
C VAL A 423 9.83 14.77 -2.40
N ILE A 424 9.21 14.51 -1.24
CA ILE A 424 7.76 14.24 -1.17
C ILE A 424 6.95 15.41 -1.78
N THR A 425 7.35 16.65 -1.50
CA THR A 425 6.69 17.83 -2.06
C THR A 425 6.87 17.92 -3.59
N GLY A 426 8.06 17.63 -4.10
CA GLY A 426 8.32 17.54 -5.54
C GLY A 426 7.47 16.44 -6.22
N LEU A 427 7.35 15.28 -5.60
CA LEU A 427 6.50 14.20 -6.08
C LEU A 427 5.00 14.59 -6.04
N ALA A 428 4.54 15.27 -4.99
CA ALA A 428 3.19 15.80 -4.92
C ALA A 428 2.92 16.84 -6.03
N ALA A 429 3.91 17.67 -6.36
CA ALA A 429 3.83 18.59 -7.50
C ALA A 429 3.74 17.86 -8.85
N CYS A 430 4.42 16.71 -9.01
CA CYS A 430 4.24 15.84 -10.18
C CYS A 430 2.81 15.29 -10.26
N VAL A 431 2.22 14.87 -9.14
CA VAL A 431 0.79 14.46 -9.11
C VAL A 431 -0.10 15.61 -9.53
N LEU A 432 0.17 16.84 -9.08
CA LEU A 432 -0.57 18.03 -9.48
C LEU A 432 -0.45 18.29 -10.98
N ALA A 433 0.75 18.21 -11.54
CA ALA A 433 0.97 18.38 -12.98
C ALA A 433 0.19 17.35 -13.81
N VAL A 434 0.23 16.06 -13.43
CA VAL A 434 -0.54 14.98 -14.07
C VAL A 434 -2.04 15.25 -13.96
N SER A 435 -2.51 15.73 -12.79
CA SER A 435 -3.92 16.05 -12.55
C SER A 435 -4.42 17.21 -13.43
N LEU A 436 -3.56 18.22 -13.66
CA LEU A 436 -3.85 19.33 -14.59
C LEU A 436 -3.93 18.85 -16.05
N VAL A 437 -3.09 17.92 -16.45
CA VAL A 437 -3.16 17.30 -17.78
C VAL A 437 -4.46 16.53 -17.93
N ILE A 438 -4.83 15.69 -16.95
CA ILE A 438 -6.11 14.96 -16.93
C ILE A 438 -7.28 15.95 -17.08
N LEU A 439 -7.26 17.07 -16.35
CA LEU A 439 -8.34 18.08 -16.41
C LEU A 439 -8.45 18.72 -17.79
N ARG A 440 -7.32 18.95 -18.47
CA ARG A 440 -7.30 19.58 -19.81
C ARG A 440 -7.71 18.61 -20.91
N THR A 441 -7.20 17.39 -20.90
CA THR A 441 -7.45 16.39 -21.95
C THR A 441 -8.87 15.84 -21.91
N SER A 442 -9.48 15.81 -20.73
CA SER A 442 -10.82 15.24 -20.54
C SER A 442 -11.96 16.27 -20.62
N ARG A 443 -11.70 17.53 -20.96
CA ARG A 443 -12.76 18.54 -21.15
C ARG A 443 -13.79 18.17 -22.23
N GLY A 444 -13.50 17.19 -23.11
CA GLY A 444 -14.41 16.64 -24.12
C GLY A 444 -14.89 15.22 -23.82
N ALA A 445 -14.30 14.52 -22.87
CA ALA A 445 -14.70 13.16 -22.50
C ALA A 445 -15.76 13.26 -21.38
N ARG A 446 -17.03 13.09 -21.74
CA ARG A 446 -18.11 12.87 -20.76
C ARG A 446 -17.73 11.70 -19.87
N VAL A 447 -18.18 11.75 -18.61
CA VAL A 447 -18.21 10.57 -17.71
C VAL A 447 -18.69 9.38 -18.57
N PRO A 448 -18.02 8.22 -18.58
CA PRO A 448 -18.43 7.10 -19.43
C PRO A 448 -19.95 6.90 -19.29
N GLU A 449 -20.67 6.81 -20.42
CA GLU A 449 -22.15 6.67 -20.44
C GLU A 449 -22.65 5.51 -19.55
N SER A 450 -21.77 4.53 -19.31
CA SER A 450 -22.01 3.45 -18.36
C SER A 450 -22.19 3.93 -16.92
N LEU A 451 -21.62 5.09 -16.55
CA LEU A 451 -21.79 5.71 -15.22
C LEU A 451 -23.10 6.51 -15.17
N GLU A 452 -23.48 7.19 -16.25
CA GLU A 452 -24.76 7.94 -16.33
C GLU A 452 -25.97 7.01 -16.31
N ARG A 453 -25.92 5.85 -16.98
CA ARG A 453 -27.00 4.86 -16.97
C ARG A 453 -27.20 4.16 -15.62
N GLN A 454 -26.14 4.08 -14.78
CA GLN A 454 -26.22 3.50 -13.44
C GLN A 454 -26.74 4.46 -12.37
N THR A 455 -26.84 5.76 -12.67
CA THR A 455 -27.40 6.77 -11.77
C THR A 455 -28.88 7.06 -12.06
N ALA A 456 -29.40 6.62 -13.23
CA ALA A 456 -30.77 6.83 -13.65
C ALA A 456 -31.70 5.62 -13.34
N SER A 457 -31.15 4.53 -12.84
CA SER A 457 -31.84 3.34 -12.35
C SER A 457 -31.71 3.20 -10.82
#